data_cd638c667e79addce3635d48a77236e2
#
_entry.id   cd638c667e79addce3635d48a77236e2
#
_cell.length_a   1.000
_cell.length_b   1.000
_cell.length_c   1.000
_cell.angle_alpha   90.00
_cell.angle_beta   90.00
_cell.angle_gamma   90.00
#
_symmetry.space_group_name_H-M   'P 1'
#
loop_
_entity.id
_entity.type
_entity.pdbx_description
1 polymer ?
#
loop_
_entity_poly.entity_id
_entity_poly.type
_entity_poly.pdbx_seq_one_letter_code
_entity_poly.pdbx_strand_id
1 'polypeptide(L)'
;MSRLLLALLVSFGLSAEWGTSFSVRTANDDTQPLDYELSIKFEDTNGKFRYLLKRDWERELGEKYIDDVVNFQHQVISHLYYGVDYVNKESKNIDYITYNVGATIGYFKAGVSFKKTDEYELSPLLDLGFSTKADIKDLDGNPDITYLLSISAKSNISDEHIFNIKSEVKKWLTKRINVFGLYKHEYYNEKEDFQFKVGLGVKL
;
A
#
# COMPACT_ATOMS: atom_id res chain seq x y z
N MET A 1 -4.53 22.03 4.77
CA MET A 1 -4.41 20.61 5.14
C MET A 1 -3.21 20.25 6.05
N SER A 2 -2.10 20.98 6.06
CA SER A 2 -0.85 20.54 6.73
C SER A 2 -0.86 20.51 8.27
N ARG A 3 -1.63 21.38 8.95
CA ARG A 3 -1.59 21.51 10.43
C ARG A 3 -2.38 20.43 11.18
N LEU A 4 -3.48 19.94 10.61
CA LEU A 4 -4.29 18.88 11.19
C LEU A 4 -3.59 17.51 11.10
N LEU A 5 -2.90 17.28 9.98
CA LEU A 5 -2.11 16.06 9.75
C LEU A 5 -0.94 15.99 10.74
N LEU A 6 -0.26 17.11 10.98
CA LEU A 6 0.85 17.19 11.93
C LEU A 6 0.39 17.00 13.38
N ALA A 7 -0.77 17.52 13.77
CA ALA A 7 -1.35 17.34 15.10
C ALA A 7 -1.79 15.88 15.34
N LEU A 8 -2.36 15.23 14.35
CA LEU A 8 -2.68 13.79 14.39
C LEU A 8 -1.40 12.93 14.51
N LEU A 9 -0.36 13.25 13.77
CA LEU A 9 0.92 12.55 13.83
C LEU A 9 1.61 12.70 15.19
N VAL A 10 1.52 13.87 15.83
CA VAL A 10 2.14 14.13 17.13
C VAL A 10 1.39 13.46 18.28
N SER A 11 0.07 13.34 18.20
CA SER A 11 -0.73 12.74 19.27
C SER A 11 -0.61 11.22 19.40
N PHE A 12 -0.15 10.52 18.36
CA PHE A 12 0.06 9.06 18.35
C PHE A 12 1.52 8.66 18.57
N GLY A 13 2.42 9.59 18.81
CA GLY A 13 3.88 9.44 18.70
C GLY A 13 4.61 8.64 19.77
N LEU A 14 3.96 8.03 20.76
CA LEU A 14 4.68 7.48 21.92
C LEU A 14 4.82 5.96 21.95
N SER A 15 4.14 5.20 21.08
CA SER A 15 4.24 3.73 21.05
C SER A 15 4.18 3.14 19.63
N ALA A 16 4.73 3.82 18.65
CA ALA A 16 4.54 3.48 17.27
C ALA A 16 5.83 3.13 16.55
N GLU A 17 5.77 2.16 15.65
CA GLU A 17 6.84 1.90 14.71
C GLU A 17 6.65 2.77 13.47
N TRP A 18 7.63 3.61 13.20
CA TRP A 18 7.70 4.42 12.00
C TRP A 18 8.58 3.74 10.97
N GLY A 19 8.16 3.79 9.72
CA GLY A 19 8.98 3.35 8.61
C GLY A 19 8.88 4.35 7.46
N THR A 20 9.98 4.59 6.79
CA THR A 20 10.01 5.29 5.52
C THR A 20 10.67 4.41 4.48
N SER A 21 10.21 4.49 3.24
CA SER A 21 10.86 3.82 2.13
C SER A 21 10.95 4.72 0.92
N PHE A 22 12.04 4.58 0.21
CA PHE A 22 12.23 5.17 -1.11
C PHE A 22 12.46 4.04 -2.09
N SER A 23 11.77 4.06 -3.21
CA SER A 23 11.93 3.06 -4.26
C SER A 23 11.95 3.69 -5.64
N VAL A 24 12.59 2.98 -6.55
CA VAL A 24 12.57 3.25 -7.97
C VAL A 24 11.74 2.15 -8.62
N ARG A 25 10.84 2.52 -9.49
CA ARG A 25 9.98 1.61 -10.24
C ARG A 25 10.38 1.63 -11.71
N THR A 26 10.42 0.47 -12.33
CA THR A 26 10.49 0.36 -13.79
C THR A 26 9.07 0.37 -14.33
N ALA A 27 8.80 1.21 -15.32
CA ALA A 27 7.55 1.15 -16.05
C ALA A 27 7.55 -0.05 -17.01
N ASN A 28 6.36 -0.49 -17.40
CA ASN A 28 6.17 -1.61 -18.33
C ASN A 28 6.52 -1.26 -19.79
N ASP A 29 6.77 0.01 -20.06
CA ASP A 29 7.08 0.53 -21.39
C ASP A 29 8.59 0.83 -21.48
N ASP A 30 9.29 0.17 -22.39
CA ASP A 30 10.72 0.34 -22.65
C ASP A 30 11.13 1.77 -23.01
N THR A 31 10.16 2.63 -23.29
CA THR A 31 10.38 4.04 -23.66
C THR A 31 10.31 5.01 -22.49
N GLN A 32 9.89 4.54 -21.29
CA GLN A 32 9.66 5.42 -20.16
C GLN A 32 10.84 5.51 -19.19
N PRO A 33 11.11 6.71 -18.66
CA PRO A 33 12.08 6.88 -17.60
C PRO A 33 11.61 6.22 -16.30
N LEU A 34 12.58 6.00 -15.41
CA LEU A 34 12.32 5.46 -14.07
C LEU A 34 11.40 6.38 -13.28
N ASP A 35 10.40 5.78 -12.65
CA ASP A 35 9.52 6.45 -11.68
C ASP A 35 10.08 6.33 -10.28
N TYR A 36 9.77 7.30 -9.44
CA TYR A 36 10.22 7.35 -8.06
C TYR A 36 9.03 7.29 -7.12
N GLU A 37 9.17 6.57 -6.03
CA GLU A 37 8.17 6.49 -4.97
C GLU A 37 8.80 6.81 -3.62
N LEU A 38 8.17 7.68 -2.85
CA LEU A 38 8.44 7.89 -1.43
C LEU A 38 7.22 7.46 -0.62
N SER A 39 7.42 6.64 0.39
CA SER A 39 6.36 6.30 1.33
C SER A 39 6.79 6.50 2.78
N ILE A 40 5.83 6.91 3.60
CA ILE A 40 5.94 6.99 5.05
C ILE A 40 4.85 6.11 5.62
N LYS A 41 5.24 5.08 6.35
CA LYS A 41 4.33 4.17 7.03
C LYS A 41 4.43 4.40 8.53
N PHE A 42 3.28 4.44 9.17
CA PHE A 42 3.14 4.43 10.60
C PHE A 42 2.24 3.25 10.99
N GLU A 43 2.69 2.46 11.94
CA GLU A 43 1.92 1.36 12.50
C GLU A 43 2.12 1.34 14.01
N ASP A 44 1.03 1.32 14.80
CA ASP A 44 1.18 1.21 16.24
C ASP A 44 1.71 -0.18 16.63
N THR A 45 2.35 -0.28 17.79
CA THR A 45 2.98 -1.52 18.26
C THR A 45 2.02 -2.69 18.42
N ASN A 46 0.73 -2.42 18.55
CA ASN A 46 -0.32 -3.43 18.65
C ASN A 46 -0.98 -3.74 17.30
N GLY A 47 -0.54 -3.07 16.22
CA GLY A 47 -1.09 -3.23 14.88
C GLY A 47 -2.53 -2.73 14.70
N LYS A 48 -3.06 -1.98 15.69
CA LYS A 48 -4.45 -1.49 15.65
C LYS A 48 -4.64 -0.35 14.68
N PHE A 49 -3.63 0.52 14.56
CA PHE A 49 -3.67 1.66 13.66
C PHE A 49 -2.57 1.53 12.62
N ARG A 50 -2.92 1.78 11.37
CA ARG A 50 -1.98 1.85 10.26
C ARG A 50 -2.28 3.08 9.44
N TYR A 51 -1.22 3.86 9.16
CA TYR A 51 -1.24 4.97 8.22
C TYR A 51 -0.17 4.75 7.17
N LEU A 52 -0.49 5.10 5.95
CA LEU A 52 0.44 5.14 4.84
C LEU A 52 0.24 6.45 4.10
N LEU A 53 1.32 7.21 3.95
CA LEU A 53 1.41 8.32 3.01
C LEU A 53 2.37 7.90 1.92
N LYS A 54 1.96 8.03 0.69
CA LYS A 54 2.73 7.63 -0.46
C LYS A 54 2.66 8.73 -1.50
N ARG A 55 3.79 9.07 -2.10
CA ARG A 55 3.88 9.95 -3.26
C ARG A 55 4.68 9.28 -4.34
N ASP A 56 4.10 9.20 -5.52
CA ASP A 56 4.72 8.72 -6.73
C ASP A 56 5.03 9.93 -7.63
N TRP A 57 6.23 9.95 -8.20
CA TRP A 57 6.61 10.84 -9.29
C TRP A 57 6.71 10.02 -10.55
N GLU A 58 5.75 10.20 -11.43
CA GLU A 58 5.65 9.49 -12.71
C GLU A 58 5.99 10.42 -13.87
N ARG A 59 6.48 9.82 -14.96
CA ARG A 59 6.63 10.52 -16.24
C ARG A 59 5.90 9.72 -17.30
N GLU A 60 4.98 10.37 -17.99
CA GLU A 60 4.23 9.79 -19.09
C GLU A 60 4.29 10.75 -20.28
N LEU A 61 4.73 10.25 -21.46
CA LEU A 61 4.83 11.03 -22.70
C LEU A 61 5.63 12.35 -22.56
N GLY A 62 6.61 12.39 -21.66
CA GLY A 62 7.44 13.59 -21.41
C GLY A 62 6.90 14.55 -20.37
N GLU A 63 5.66 14.38 -19.93
CA GLU A 63 5.06 15.14 -18.83
C GLU A 63 5.35 14.51 -17.48
N LYS A 64 5.36 15.33 -16.44
CA LYS A 64 5.60 14.90 -15.06
C LYS A 64 4.28 14.95 -14.31
N TYR A 65 3.98 13.86 -13.60
CA TYR A 65 2.80 13.72 -12.78
C TYR A 65 3.17 13.39 -11.34
N ILE A 66 2.31 13.77 -10.42
CA ILE A 66 2.43 13.47 -9.00
C ILE A 66 1.17 12.77 -8.55
N ASP A 67 1.32 11.50 -8.16
CA ASP A 67 0.23 10.71 -7.61
C ASP A 67 0.38 10.61 -6.09
N ASP A 68 -0.65 10.95 -5.34
CA ASP A 68 -0.68 10.88 -3.89
C ASP A 68 -1.66 9.82 -3.40
N VAL A 69 -1.21 9.01 -2.45
CA VAL A 69 -2.05 8.03 -1.76
C VAL A 69 -1.96 8.26 -0.26
N VAL A 70 -3.11 8.38 0.38
CA VAL A 70 -3.25 8.39 1.84
C VAL A 70 -4.12 7.22 2.24
N ASN A 71 -3.57 6.32 3.02
CA ASN A 71 -4.29 5.17 3.55
C ASN A 71 -4.36 5.26 5.07
N PHE A 72 -5.54 5.05 5.61
CA PHE A 72 -5.78 4.89 7.03
C PHE A 72 -6.55 3.60 7.28
N GLN A 73 -6.08 2.79 8.22
CA GLN A 73 -6.79 1.60 8.68
C GLN A 73 -6.77 1.53 10.20
N HIS A 74 -7.93 1.24 10.80
CA HIS A 74 -8.08 0.97 12.23
C HIS A 74 -8.70 -0.40 12.45
N GLN A 75 -8.08 -1.19 13.32
CA GLN A 75 -8.59 -2.47 13.77
C GLN A 75 -9.34 -2.28 15.08
N VAL A 76 -10.66 -2.39 15.03
CA VAL A 76 -11.55 -2.15 16.19
C VAL A 76 -11.42 -3.26 17.23
N ILE A 77 -11.45 -4.50 16.76
CA ILE A 77 -11.23 -5.72 17.57
C ILE A 77 -10.29 -6.64 16.79
N SER A 78 -9.87 -7.75 17.38
CA SER A 78 -8.85 -8.65 16.83
C SER A 78 -9.07 -9.05 15.37
N HIS A 79 -10.30 -8.99 14.88
CA HIS A 79 -10.63 -9.46 13.53
C HIS A 79 -11.33 -8.41 12.65
N LEU A 80 -11.87 -7.33 13.21
CA LEU A 80 -12.63 -6.32 12.46
C LEU A 80 -11.81 -5.05 12.26
N TYR A 81 -11.83 -4.54 11.04
CA TYR A 81 -11.18 -3.28 10.69
C TYR A 81 -12.11 -2.38 9.88
N TYR A 82 -11.84 -1.09 9.92
CA TYR A 82 -12.31 -0.12 8.95
C TYR A 82 -11.15 0.75 8.47
N GLY A 83 -11.31 1.37 7.33
CA GLY A 83 -10.28 2.23 6.77
C GLY A 83 -10.82 3.20 5.75
N VAL A 84 -9.97 4.15 5.40
CA VAL A 84 -10.23 5.14 4.36
C VAL A 84 -8.97 5.28 3.53
N ASP A 85 -9.13 5.16 2.22
CA ASP A 85 -8.07 5.43 1.25
C ASP A 85 -8.45 6.67 0.44
N TYR A 86 -7.57 7.64 0.39
CA TYR A 86 -7.65 8.74 -0.56
C TYR A 86 -6.56 8.54 -1.61
N VAL A 87 -6.95 8.63 -2.85
CA VAL A 87 -6.05 8.51 -3.99
C VAL A 87 -6.29 9.70 -4.91
N ASN A 88 -5.24 10.47 -5.16
CA ASN A 88 -5.17 11.48 -6.19
C ASN A 88 -4.20 10.99 -7.26
N LYS A 89 -4.65 10.85 -8.50
CA LYS A 89 -3.83 10.49 -9.65
C LYS A 89 -3.86 11.62 -10.66
N GLU A 90 -2.90 12.52 -10.55
CA GLU A 90 -2.76 13.64 -11.47
C GLU A 90 -2.58 13.18 -12.91
N SER A 91 -1.83 12.09 -13.12
CA SER A 91 -1.60 11.46 -14.43
C SER A 91 -2.89 11.03 -15.16
N LYS A 92 -3.94 10.73 -14.39
CA LYS A 92 -5.23 10.26 -14.93
C LYS A 92 -6.37 11.23 -14.68
N ASN A 93 -6.09 12.38 -14.06
CA ASN A 93 -7.10 13.34 -13.59
C ASN A 93 -8.21 12.66 -12.76
N ILE A 94 -7.81 11.77 -11.84
CA ILE A 94 -8.74 10.97 -11.06
C ILE A 94 -8.47 11.18 -9.57
N ASP A 95 -9.50 11.64 -8.86
CA ASP A 95 -9.55 11.66 -7.41
C ASP A 95 -10.61 10.70 -6.92
N TYR A 96 -10.29 9.91 -5.91
CA TYR A 96 -11.30 9.10 -5.26
C TYR A 96 -11.01 8.83 -3.79
N ILE A 97 -12.08 8.59 -3.05
CA ILE A 97 -12.04 8.12 -1.67
C ILE A 97 -12.65 6.73 -1.63
N THR A 98 -12.01 5.81 -0.94
CA THR A 98 -12.55 4.48 -0.68
C THR A 98 -12.72 4.27 0.82
N TYR A 99 -13.92 3.90 1.24
CA TYR A 99 -14.22 3.49 2.59
C TYR A 99 -14.21 1.96 2.67
N ASN A 100 -13.44 1.41 3.59
CA ASN A 100 -13.22 -0.02 3.71
C ASN A 100 -13.73 -0.52 5.06
N VAL A 101 -14.48 -1.61 5.06
CA VAL A 101 -14.89 -2.33 6.27
C VAL A 101 -14.70 -3.82 6.03
N GLY A 102 -14.13 -4.53 6.97
CA GLY A 102 -13.91 -5.95 6.78
C GLY A 102 -13.39 -6.68 8.01
N ALA A 103 -13.08 -7.95 7.80
CA ALA A 103 -12.52 -8.83 8.80
C ALA A 103 -11.22 -9.47 8.31
N THR A 104 -10.30 -9.72 9.25
CA THR A 104 -9.07 -10.48 9.02
C THR A 104 -9.06 -11.69 9.93
N ILE A 105 -8.94 -12.90 9.37
CA ILE A 105 -8.87 -14.15 10.12
C ILE A 105 -7.63 -14.90 9.66
N GLY A 106 -6.60 -14.94 10.50
CA GLY A 106 -5.31 -15.50 10.15
C GLY A 106 -4.69 -14.77 8.95
N TYR A 107 -4.50 -15.49 7.86
CA TYR A 107 -3.93 -14.96 6.62
C TYR A 107 -4.98 -14.39 5.65
N PHE A 108 -6.25 -14.55 5.95
CA PHE A 108 -7.35 -14.16 5.07
C PHE A 108 -7.96 -12.84 5.49
N LYS A 109 -8.32 -12.04 4.50
CA LYS A 109 -9.03 -10.78 4.62
C LYS A 109 -10.27 -10.84 3.76
N ALA A 110 -11.40 -10.44 4.32
CA ALA A 110 -12.64 -10.27 3.57
C ALA A 110 -13.31 -8.96 4.00
N GLY A 111 -13.85 -8.22 3.04
CA GLY A 111 -14.48 -6.94 3.34
C GLY A 111 -15.26 -6.39 2.17
N VAL A 112 -15.83 -5.23 2.40
CA VAL A 112 -16.52 -4.43 1.40
C VAL A 112 -15.87 -3.05 1.38
N SER A 113 -15.58 -2.58 0.19
CA SER A 113 -15.10 -1.23 -0.06
C SER A 113 -16.16 -0.42 -0.78
N PHE A 114 -16.29 0.85 -0.44
CA PHE A 114 -17.19 1.79 -1.10
C PHE A 114 -16.34 2.89 -1.72
N LYS A 115 -16.24 2.91 -3.04
CA LYS A 115 -15.48 3.89 -3.79
C LYS A 115 -16.38 5.06 -4.18
N LYS A 116 -15.93 6.27 -3.87
CA LYS A 116 -16.58 7.53 -4.27
C LYS A 116 -15.62 8.31 -5.16
N THR A 117 -16.09 8.68 -6.35
CA THR A 117 -15.42 9.61 -7.26
C THR A 117 -16.28 10.87 -7.40
N ASP A 118 -15.75 11.91 -8.02
CA ASP A 118 -16.54 13.13 -8.29
C ASP A 118 -17.69 12.88 -9.27
N GLU A 119 -17.57 11.86 -10.12
CA GLU A 119 -18.56 11.57 -11.18
C GLU A 119 -19.57 10.48 -10.77
N TYR A 120 -19.28 9.67 -9.75
CA TYR A 120 -20.08 8.48 -9.42
C TYR A 120 -20.43 8.40 -7.93
N GLU A 121 -21.67 7.99 -7.68
CA GLU A 121 -22.11 7.59 -6.34
C GLU A 121 -21.32 6.37 -5.82
N LEU A 122 -21.39 6.16 -4.51
CA LEU A 122 -20.73 5.06 -3.82
C LEU A 122 -21.00 3.69 -4.49
N SER A 123 -19.98 3.12 -5.10
CA SER A 123 -20.04 1.77 -5.69
C SER A 123 -19.45 0.75 -4.73
N PRO A 124 -20.22 -0.28 -4.31
CA PRO A 124 -19.71 -1.33 -3.43
C PRO A 124 -18.81 -2.30 -4.21
N LEU A 125 -17.65 -2.61 -3.64
CA LEU A 125 -16.69 -3.61 -4.10
C LEU A 125 -16.52 -4.68 -3.03
N LEU A 126 -16.72 -5.93 -3.37
CA LEU A 126 -16.33 -7.05 -2.52
C LEU A 126 -14.80 -7.18 -2.54
N ASP A 127 -14.19 -7.24 -1.37
CA ASP A 127 -12.74 -7.27 -1.17
C ASP A 127 -12.35 -8.60 -0.51
N LEU A 128 -11.58 -9.43 -1.21
CA LEU A 128 -11.04 -10.66 -0.69
C LEU A 128 -9.51 -10.61 -0.77
N GLY A 129 -8.84 -11.07 0.28
CA GLY A 129 -7.40 -11.06 0.33
C GLY A 129 -6.80 -12.23 1.09
N PHE A 130 -5.61 -12.60 0.69
CA PHE A 130 -4.73 -13.50 1.39
C PHE A 130 -3.37 -12.82 1.52
N SER A 131 -2.78 -12.87 2.72
CA SER A 131 -1.45 -12.31 2.95
C SER A 131 -0.68 -13.20 3.91
N THR A 132 0.55 -13.53 3.57
CA THR A 132 1.46 -14.26 4.43
C THR A 132 2.81 -13.59 4.51
N LYS A 133 3.49 -13.77 5.64
CA LYS A 133 4.83 -13.26 5.92
C LYS A 133 5.68 -14.39 6.47
N ALA A 134 6.90 -14.50 5.97
CA ALA A 134 7.92 -15.41 6.50
C ALA A 134 9.21 -14.64 6.75
N ASP A 135 9.77 -14.79 7.96
CA ASP A 135 11.05 -14.20 8.34
C ASP A 135 12.10 -15.31 8.48
N ILE A 136 13.17 -15.22 7.70
CA ILE A 136 14.40 -15.97 7.94
C ILE A 136 15.24 -15.13 8.91
N LYS A 137 15.65 -15.73 10.01
CA LYS A 137 16.40 -15.05 11.07
C LYS A 137 17.89 -15.32 10.95
N ASP A 138 18.69 -14.37 11.40
CA ASP A 138 20.13 -14.55 11.61
C ASP A 138 20.41 -15.38 12.88
N LEU A 139 21.69 -15.60 13.18
CA LEU A 139 22.13 -16.35 14.36
C LEU A 139 21.72 -15.70 15.69
N ASP A 140 21.50 -14.39 15.70
CA ASP A 140 21.08 -13.62 16.88
C ASP A 140 19.54 -13.53 17.01
N GLY A 141 18.80 -14.18 16.08
CA GLY A 141 17.34 -14.22 16.07
C GLY A 141 16.68 -12.97 15.46
N ASN A 142 17.44 -12.06 14.87
CA ASN A 142 16.87 -10.90 14.16
C ASN A 142 16.44 -11.29 12.73
N PRO A 143 15.44 -10.63 12.16
CA PRO A 143 15.08 -10.82 10.76
C PRO A 143 16.27 -10.50 9.83
N ASP A 144 16.68 -11.46 9.04
CA ASP A 144 17.71 -11.32 8.00
C ASP A 144 17.07 -11.13 6.63
N ILE A 145 16.13 -12.00 6.29
CA ILE A 145 15.33 -11.92 5.08
C ILE A 145 13.86 -12.03 5.44
N THR A 146 13.03 -11.11 4.91
CA THR A 146 11.59 -11.14 5.06
C THR A 146 10.95 -11.34 3.69
N TYR A 147 10.07 -12.33 3.59
CA TYR A 147 9.21 -12.57 2.43
C TYR A 147 7.79 -12.17 2.76
N LEU A 148 7.16 -11.45 1.84
CA LEU A 148 5.76 -11.10 1.89
C LEU A 148 5.10 -11.54 0.60
N LEU A 149 3.99 -12.28 0.71
CA LEU A 149 3.12 -12.61 -0.41
C LEU A 149 1.72 -12.10 -0.06
N SER A 150 1.12 -11.36 -0.99
CA SER A 150 -0.25 -10.89 -0.86
C SER A 150 -0.99 -11.12 -2.17
N ILE A 151 -2.17 -11.67 -2.07
CA ILE A 151 -3.09 -11.89 -3.18
C ILE A 151 -4.39 -11.20 -2.80
N SER A 152 -4.95 -10.39 -3.66
CA SER A 152 -6.24 -9.75 -3.42
C SER A 152 -7.10 -9.72 -4.67
N ALA A 153 -8.40 -9.84 -4.47
CA ALA A 153 -9.41 -9.71 -5.50
C ALA A 153 -10.45 -8.71 -5.03
N LYS A 154 -10.81 -7.79 -5.91
CA LYS A 154 -11.91 -6.84 -5.72
C LYS A 154 -12.86 -6.99 -6.88
N SER A 155 -14.15 -7.02 -6.60
CA SER A 155 -15.18 -7.16 -7.63
C SER A 155 -16.42 -6.38 -7.24
N ASN A 156 -17.01 -5.66 -8.19
CA ASN A 156 -18.35 -5.13 -8.05
C ASN A 156 -19.35 -5.93 -8.92
N ILE A 157 -20.64 -5.63 -8.73
CA ILE A 157 -21.74 -6.34 -9.42
C ILE A 157 -21.82 -5.92 -10.88
N SER A 158 -21.26 -4.76 -11.24
CA SER A 158 -21.51 -4.15 -12.52
C SER A 158 -20.41 -4.30 -13.55
N ASP A 159 -19.12 -4.50 -13.26
CA ASP A 159 -18.09 -4.74 -14.29
C ASP A 159 -16.64 -4.46 -13.86
N GLU A 160 -16.38 -4.10 -12.61
CA GLU A 160 -15.02 -3.82 -12.15
C GLU A 160 -14.44 -5.06 -11.44
N HIS A 161 -13.48 -5.70 -12.06
CA HIS A 161 -12.76 -6.84 -11.49
C HIS A 161 -11.28 -6.49 -11.41
N ILE A 162 -10.75 -6.51 -10.19
CA ILE A 162 -9.34 -6.25 -9.93
C ILE A 162 -8.76 -7.46 -9.24
N PHE A 163 -7.71 -8.02 -9.79
CA PHE A 163 -6.96 -9.08 -9.16
C PHE A 163 -5.50 -8.65 -9.03
N ASN A 164 -4.92 -8.77 -7.83
CA ASN A 164 -3.55 -8.38 -7.57
C ASN A 164 -2.77 -9.52 -6.94
N ILE A 165 -1.56 -9.74 -7.43
CA ILE A 165 -0.53 -10.54 -6.78
C ILE A 165 0.62 -9.59 -6.46
N LYS A 166 1.04 -9.58 -5.21
CA LYS A 166 2.19 -8.81 -4.73
C LYS A 166 3.16 -9.74 -4.02
N SER A 167 4.40 -9.74 -4.45
CA SER A 167 5.50 -10.45 -3.80
C SER A 167 6.60 -9.48 -3.44
N GLU A 168 7.06 -9.50 -2.20
CA GLU A 168 8.09 -8.60 -1.71
C GLU A 168 9.14 -9.39 -0.94
N VAL A 169 10.41 -9.11 -1.22
CA VAL A 169 11.56 -9.65 -0.52
C VAL A 169 12.33 -8.49 0.09
N LYS A 170 12.62 -8.55 1.38
CA LYS A 170 13.48 -7.59 2.10
C LYS A 170 14.71 -8.30 2.62
N LYS A 171 15.87 -7.74 2.35
CA LYS A 171 17.13 -8.09 3.01
C LYS A 171 17.47 -7.01 4.02
N TRP A 172 17.59 -7.37 5.29
CA TRP A 172 17.96 -6.46 6.35
C TRP A 172 19.48 -6.30 6.39
N LEU A 173 19.96 -5.08 6.19
CA LEU A 173 21.37 -4.72 6.30
C LEU A 173 21.75 -4.41 7.76
N THR A 174 20.79 -3.87 8.50
CA THR A 174 20.87 -3.62 9.94
C THR A 174 19.50 -3.84 10.57
N LYS A 175 19.38 -3.72 11.90
CA LYS A 175 18.06 -3.77 12.58
C LYS A 175 17.06 -2.71 12.11
N ARG A 176 17.54 -1.67 11.40
CA ARG A 176 16.73 -0.53 10.98
C ARG A 176 16.72 -0.30 9.48
N ILE A 177 17.68 -0.80 8.74
CA ILE A 177 17.84 -0.53 7.31
C ILE A 177 17.67 -1.82 6.53
N ASN A 178 16.85 -1.78 5.50
CA ASN A 178 16.67 -2.89 4.57
C ASN A 178 16.71 -2.41 3.11
N VAL A 179 17.07 -3.33 2.23
CA VAL A 179 16.88 -3.22 0.79
C VAL A 179 15.73 -4.14 0.44
N PHE A 180 14.83 -3.72 -0.43
CA PHE A 180 13.72 -4.55 -0.85
C PHE A 180 13.57 -4.60 -2.37
N GLY A 181 13.07 -5.72 -2.84
CA GLY A 181 12.53 -5.91 -4.17
C GLY A 181 11.05 -6.27 -4.07
N LEU A 182 10.23 -5.66 -4.91
CA LEU A 182 8.81 -5.88 -4.95
C LEU A 182 8.37 -6.14 -6.38
N TYR A 183 7.62 -7.20 -6.57
CA TYR A 183 6.89 -7.51 -7.78
C TYR A 183 5.40 -7.38 -7.52
N LYS A 184 4.70 -6.66 -8.38
CA LYS A 184 3.24 -6.54 -8.38
C LYS A 184 2.74 -6.89 -9.76
N HIS A 185 1.72 -7.74 -9.81
CA HIS A 185 0.95 -8.03 -11.00
C HIS A 185 -0.50 -7.67 -10.72
N GLU A 186 -1.07 -6.80 -11.52
CA GLU A 186 -2.44 -6.34 -11.42
C GLU A 186 -3.19 -6.66 -12.70
N TYR A 187 -4.32 -7.29 -12.52
CA TYR A 187 -5.33 -7.54 -13.53
C TYR A 187 -6.50 -6.59 -13.29
N TYR A 188 -6.82 -5.77 -14.25
CA TYR A 188 -7.94 -4.85 -14.19
C TYR A 188 -8.72 -4.92 -15.49
N ASN A 189 -9.96 -5.46 -15.46
CA ASN A 189 -10.88 -5.50 -16.60
C ASN A 189 -10.17 -5.91 -17.91
N GLU A 190 -9.56 -7.09 -17.95
CA GLU A 190 -8.82 -7.65 -19.10
C GLU A 190 -7.48 -6.96 -19.44
N LYS A 191 -7.06 -5.95 -18.67
CA LYS A 191 -5.74 -5.33 -18.79
C LYS A 191 -4.81 -5.87 -17.73
N GLU A 192 -3.57 -6.11 -18.12
CA GLU A 192 -2.50 -6.54 -17.23
C GLU A 192 -1.52 -5.40 -17.01
N ASP A 193 -1.11 -5.21 -15.76
CA ASP A 193 -0.04 -4.29 -15.38
C ASP A 193 0.98 -5.02 -14.51
N PHE A 194 2.26 -4.91 -14.86
CA PHE A 194 3.37 -5.49 -14.14
C PHE A 194 4.24 -4.36 -13.59
N GLN A 195 4.52 -4.41 -12.31
CA GLN A 195 5.39 -3.44 -11.66
C GLN A 195 6.52 -4.15 -10.92
N PHE A 196 7.73 -3.73 -11.18
CA PHE A 196 8.89 -4.13 -10.41
C PHE A 196 9.49 -2.92 -9.70
N LYS A 197 9.69 -3.03 -8.39
CA LYS A 197 10.27 -1.96 -7.57
C LYS A 197 11.49 -2.47 -6.83
N VAL A 198 12.50 -1.64 -6.73
CA VAL A 198 13.66 -1.84 -5.85
C VAL A 198 13.81 -0.60 -4.97
N GLY A 199 14.09 -0.79 -3.70
CA GLY A 199 14.17 0.36 -2.82
C GLY A 199 14.92 0.10 -1.52
N LEU A 200 15.05 1.18 -0.76
CA LEU A 200 15.57 1.21 0.60
C LEU A 200 14.45 1.52 1.57
N GLY A 201 14.41 0.78 2.67
CA GLY A 201 13.52 1.06 3.78
C GLY A 201 14.32 1.36 5.04
N VAL A 202 13.81 2.31 5.83
CA VAL A 202 14.35 2.64 7.14
C VAL A 202 13.24 2.53 8.17
N LYS A 203 13.50 1.78 9.24
CA LYS A 203 12.66 1.71 10.44
C LYS A 203 13.21 2.71 11.46
N LEU A 204 12.39 3.64 11.86
CA LEU A 204 12.74 4.72 12.80
C LEU A 204 12.41 4.33 14.23
#